data_7062a03e1d61d11ea5a69255f865ffac
#
_entry.id   7062a03e1d61d11ea5a69255f865ffac
#
_cell.length_a   1.000
_cell.length_b   1.000
_cell.length_c   1.000
_cell.angle_alpha   90.00
_cell.angle_beta   90.00
_cell.angle_gamma   90.00
#
_symmetry.space_group_name_H-M   'P 1'
#
loop_
_entity.id
_entity.type
_entity.pdbx_description
1 polymer ?
#
loop_
_entity_poly.entity_id
_entity_poly.type
_entity_poly.pdbx_seq_one_letter_code
_entity_poly.pdbx_strand_id
1 'polypeptide(L)'
;MLIRDADKLDNFRVKEQDSIHAMLDVEAEELGAEAISDHILTSFLNRCPIKNADRVTHMDMWISYLGYIYDLNFLESRRIVAGRGTIDKLIDRVPYSNEATRRKMELIRQAAWNFLSESTAGSSR
;
A
#
# COMPACT_ATOMS: atom_id res chain seq x y z
N MET A 1 8.82 -11.60 16.84
CA MET A 1 8.75 -11.93 15.42
C MET A 1 7.30 -11.90 14.93
N LEU A 2 6.49 -12.83 15.39
CA LEU A 2 5.08 -12.89 15.04
C LEU A 2 4.34 -11.61 15.44
N ILE A 3 4.74 -11.00 16.54
CA ILE A 3 4.15 -9.76 17.03
C ILE A 3 4.31 -8.61 16.03
N ARG A 4 5.46 -8.51 15.36
CA ARG A 4 5.70 -7.45 14.36
C ARG A 4 4.75 -7.57 13.18
N ASP A 5 4.54 -8.80 12.70
CA ASP A 5 3.61 -9.02 11.60
C ASP A 5 2.18 -8.74 12.03
N ALA A 6 1.82 -9.09 13.27
CA ALA A 6 0.50 -8.81 13.82
C ALA A 6 0.23 -7.30 13.86
N ASP A 7 1.24 -6.50 14.25
CA ASP A 7 1.12 -5.05 14.25
C ASP A 7 0.86 -4.51 12.84
N LYS A 8 1.58 -5.04 11.84
CA LYS A 8 1.37 -4.62 10.45
C LYS A 8 -0.01 -4.98 9.95
N LEU A 9 -0.48 -6.20 10.28
CA LEU A 9 -1.81 -6.64 9.89
C LEU A 9 -2.89 -5.77 10.53
N ASP A 10 -2.71 -5.39 11.79
CA ASP A 10 -3.65 -4.52 12.49
C ASP A 10 -3.64 -3.10 11.87
N ASN A 11 -2.47 -2.59 11.51
CA ASN A 11 -2.35 -1.31 10.81
C ASN A 11 -3.12 -1.32 9.50
N PHE A 12 -3.03 -2.40 8.73
CA PHE A 12 -3.79 -2.53 7.49
C PHE A 12 -5.29 -2.52 7.76
N ARG A 13 -5.73 -3.21 8.79
CA ARG A 13 -7.15 -3.23 9.16
C ARG A 13 -7.65 -1.83 9.50
N VAL A 14 -6.86 -1.06 10.24
CA VAL A 14 -7.18 0.32 10.59
C VAL A 14 -7.28 1.18 9.32
N LYS A 15 -6.33 1.03 8.39
CA LYS A 15 -6.33 1.78 7.13
C LYS A 15 -7.54 1.44 6.26
N GLU A 16 -8.07 0.22 6.36
CA GLU A 16 -9.27 -0.17 5.65
C GLU A 16 -10.53 0.45 6.22
N GLN A 17 -10.58 0.67 7.53
CA GLN A 17 -11.79 1.04 8.26
C GLN A 17 -11.89 2.53 8.58
N ASP A 18 -10.78 3.16 8.94
CA ASP A 18 -10.77 4.56 9.33
C ASP A 18 -10.99 5.47 8.11
N SER A 19 -11.50 6.66 8.35
CA SER A 19 -11.66 7.63 7.26
C SER A 19 -10.31 8.15 6.81
N ILE A 20 -10.21 8.45 5.52
CA ILE A 20 -8.99 9.03 4.96
C ILE A 20 -8.68 10.36 5.64
N HIS A 21 -9.71 11.16 5.90
CA HIS A 21 -9.55 12.44 6.59
C HIS A 21 -8.92 12.26 7.97
N ALA A 22 -9.36 11.26 8.72
CA ALA A 22 -8.82 10.99 10.05
C ALA A 22 -7.33 10.59 10.00
N MET A 23 -6.93 9.89 8.96
CA MET A 23 -5.56 9.38 8.83
C MET A 23 -4.59 10.39 8.23
N LEU A 24 -5.03 11.16 7.23
CA LEU A 24 -4.16 12.02 6.43
C LEU A 24 -4.49 13.51 6.51
N ASP A 25 -5.58 13.85 7.18
CA ASP A 25 -6.04 15.23 7.31
C ASP A 25 -6.37 15.88 5.95
N VAL A 26 -6.82 15.06 4.99
CA VAL A 26 -7.33 15.50 3.69
C VAL A 26 -8.56 14.68 3.33
N GLU A 27 -9.44 15.26 2.52
CA GLU A 27 -10.60 14.53 2.03
C GLU A 27 -10.17 13.50 0.98
N ALA A 28 -10.97 12.46 0.81
CA ALA A 28 -10.67 11.39 -0.14
C ALA A 28 -10.56 11.94 -1.58
N GLU A 29 -11.41 12.91 -1.94
CA GLU A 29 -11.41 13.51 -3.26
C GLU A 29 -10.13 14.31 -3.50
N GLU A 30 -9.64 15.00 -2.48
CA GLU A 30 -8.37 15.74 -2.57
C GLU A 30 -7.20 14.78 -2.72
N LEU A 31 -7.23 13.69 -1.97
CA LEU A 31 -6.19 12.66 -2.07
C LEU A 31 -6.11 12.10 -3.49
N GLY A 32 -7.26 11.80 -4.09
CA GLY A 32 -7.32 11.24 -5.44
C GLY A 32 -6.89 12.20 -6.52
N ALA A 33 -6.84 13.51 -6.22
CA ALA A 33 -6.39 14.54 -7.15
C ALA A 33 -4.88 14.78 -7.07
N GLU A 34 -4.23 14.33 -6.00
CA GLU A 34 -2.80 14.55 -5.81
C GLU A 34 -1.96 13.63 -6.69
N ALA A 35 -0.75 14.06 -6.99
CA ALA A 35 0.18 13.29 -7.78
C ALA A 35 0.96 12.29 -6.93
N ILE A 36 1.40 11.21 -7.55
CA ILE A 36 2.36 10.29 -6.97
C ILE A 36 3.74 10.71 -7.45
N SER A 37 4.64 10.97 -6.52
CA SER A 37 6.01 11.35 -6.86
C SER A 37 6.72 10.18 -7.54
N ASP A 38 7.50 10.48 -8.58
CA ASP A 38 8.18 9.43 -9.36
C ASP A 38 9.13 8.59 -8.50
N HIS A 39 9.85 9.23 -7.59
CA HIS A 39 10.78 8.52 -6.71
C HIS A 39 10.05 7.59 -5.75
N ILE A 40 8.83 7.94 -5.34
CA ILE A 40 8.00 7.09 -4.47
C ILE A 40 7.52 5.86 -5.26
N LEU A 41 7.06 6.07 -6.48
CA LEU A 41 6.67 4.97 -7.35
C LEU A 41 7.84 4.02 -7.58
N THR A 42 9.00 4.56 -7.91
CA THR A 42 10.21 3.77 -8.14
C THR A 42 10.59 2.95 -6.91
N SER A 43 10.56 3.57 -5.74
CA SER A 43 10.85 2.86 -4.47
C SER A 43 9.89 1.71 -4.25
N PHE A 44 8.59 1.95 -4.45
CA PHE A 44 7.60 0.90 -4.26
C PHE A 44 7.82 -0.26 -5.24
N LEU A 45 8.04 0.03 -6.50
CA LEU A 45 8.24 -1.00 -7.53
C LEU A 45 9.51 -1.81 -7.28
N ASN A 46 10.52 -1.19 -6.66
CA ASN A 46 11.78 -1.86 -6.34
C ASN A 46 11.76 -2.52 -4.95
N ARG A 47 10.60 -2.50 -4.29
CA ARG A 47 10.43 -3.08 -2.96
C ARG A 47 11.34 -2.44 -1.92
N CYS A 48 11.65 -1.16 -2.12
CA CYS A 48 12.48 -0.39 -1.19
C CYS A 48 11.60 0.31 -0.16
N PRO A 49 12.08 0.47 1.07
CA PRO A 49 11.34 1.24 2.09
C PRO A 49 11.12 2.68 1.64
N ILE A 50 9.95 3.20 1.94
CA ILE A 50 9.63 4.60 1.65
C ILE A 50 9.84 5.40 2.94
N LYS A 51 10.83 6.28 2.93
CA LYS A 51 11.17 7.09 4.10
C LYS A 51 10.22 8.27 4.22
N ASN A 52 9.95 8.68 5.46
CA ASN A 52 9.07 9.80 5.73
C ASN A 52 9.53 11.08 5.02
N ALA A 53 10.85 11.32 4.98
CA ALA A 53 11.42 12.51 4.35
C ALA A 53 11.24 12.55 2.84
N ASP A 54 11.00 11.41 2.21
CA ASP A 54 10.84 11.30 0.75
C ASP A 54 9.42 11.59 0.29
N ARG A 55 8.47 11.59 1.21
CA ARG A 55 7.05 11.81 0.87
C ARG A 55 6.79 13.28 0.65
N VAL A 56 6.23 13.61 -0.51
CA VAL A 56 5.93 14.98 -0.91
C VAL A 56 4.44 15.29 -0.82
N THR A 57 3.60 14.33 -1.24
CA THR A 57 2.15 14.50 -1.25
C THR A 57 1.49 13.57 -0.25
N HIS A 58 0.20 13.80 0.02
CA HIS A 58 -0.57 12.89 0.86
C HIS A 58 -0.74 11.55 0.17
N MET A 59 -0.81 11.55 -1.15
CA MET A 59 -0.86 10.29 -1.91
C MET A 59 0.43 9.48 -1.70
N ASP A 60 1.59 10.14 -1.61
CA ASP A 60 2.85 9.49 -1.28
C ASP A 60 2.77 8.81 0.09
N MET A 61 2.13 9.46 1.06
CA MET A 61 1.91 8.87 2.38
C MET A 61 1.04 7.63 2.29
N TRP A 62 -0.02 7.68 1.48
CA TRP A 62 -0.92 6.54 1.29
C TRP A 62 -0.16 5.34 0.72
N ILE A 63 0.71 5.60 -0.26
CA ILE A 63 1.53 4.55 -0.86
C ILE A 63 2.53 3.98 0.14
N SER A 64 3.06 4.80 1.04
CA SER A 64 3.97 4.30 2.07
C SER A 64 3.27 3.31 3.00
N TYR A 65 1.97 3.50 3.24
CA TYR A 65 1.19 2.54 4.02
C TYR A 65 1.03 1.21 3.27
N LEU A 66 0.77 1.28 1.96
CA LEU A 66 0.71 0.06 1.14
C LEU A 66 2.05 -0.69 1.16
N GLY A 67 3.14 0.05 1.22
CA GLY A 67 4.49 -0.52 1.23
C GLY A 67 4.79 -1.35 2.47
N TYR A 68 3.97 -1.28 3.50
CA TYR A 68 4.16 -2.10 4.69
C TYR A 68 4.09 -3.61 4.39
N ILE A 69 3.53 -4.01 3.25
CA ILE A 69 3.52 -5.43 2.88
C ILE A 69 4.93 -5.98 2.75
N TYR A 70 5.89 -5.15 2.35
CA TYR A 70 7.28 -5.57 2.20
C TYR A 70 7.97 -5.85 3.52
N ASP A 71 7.37 -5.38 4.63
CA ASP A 71 7.87 -5.65 5.98
C ASP A 71 7.29 -6.92 6.60
N LEU A 72 6.35 -7.57 5.93
CA LEU A 72 5.77 -8.81 6.42
C LEU A 72 6.77 -9.94 6.25
N ASN A 73 7.17 -10.55 7.37
CA ASN A 73 8.24 -11.55 7.40
C ASN A 73 7.74 -12.97 7.22
N PHE A 74 6.47 -13.23 7.55
CA PHE A 74 5.91 -14.56 7.51
C PHE A 74 5.00 -14.75 6.32
N LEU A 75 5.12 -15.92 5.69
CA LEU A 75 4.29 -16.27 4.54
C LEU A 75 2.80 -16.23 4.88
N GLU A 76 2.45 -16.68 6.09
CA GLU A 76 1.05 -16.66 6.53
C GLU A 76 0.49 -15.25 6.60
N SER A 77 1.28 -14.28 7.07
CA SER A 77 0.86 -12.88 7.12
C SER A 77 0.57 -12.33 5.73
N ARG A 78 1.42 -12.68 4.77
CA ARG A 78 1.24 -12.26 3.37
C ARG A 78 -0.01 -12.89 2.77
N ARG A 79 -0.29 -14.16 3.11
CA ARG A 79 -1.51 -14.84 2.67
C ARG A 79 -2.76 -14.18 3.23
N ILE A 80 -2.70 -13.73 4.49
CA ILE A 80 -3.83 -13.04 5.12
C ILE A 80 -4.12 -11.75 4.37
N VAL A 81 -3.10 -10.95 4.07
CA VAL A 81 -3.27 -9.70 3.32
C VAL A 81 -3.86 -9.98 1.93
N ALA A 82 -3.34 -10.98 1.25
CA ALA A 82 -3.83 -11.35 -0.08
C ALA A 82 -5.28 -11.85 -0.01
N GLY A 83 -5.59 -12.70 0.96
CA GLY A 83 -6.92 -13.29 1.11
C GLY A 83 -8.00 -12.27 1.50
N ARG A 84 -7.62 -11.23 2.22
CA ARG A 84 -8.54 -10.15 2.60
C ARG A 84 -8.77 -9.17 1.45
N GLY A 85 -7.95 -9.19 0.41
CA GLY A 85 -8.00 -8.18 -0.64
C GLY A 85 -7.64 -6.79 -0.13
N THR A 86 -6.76 -6.72 0.87
CA THR A 86 -6.39 -5.48 1.54
C THR A 86 -5.85 -4.44 0.55
N ILE A 87 -4.97 -4.86 -0.36
CA ILE A 87 -4.37 -3.95 -1.34
C ILE A 87 -5.45 -3.32 -2.21
N ASP A 88 -6.37 -4.14 -2.74
CA ASP A 88 -7.45 -3.63 -3.58
C ASP A 88 -8.37 -2.70 -2.80
N LYS A 89 -8.69 -3.05 -1.56
CA LYS A 89 -9.55 -2.22 -0.73
C LYS A 89 -8.94 -0.85 -0.48
N LEU A 90 -7.65 -0.81 -0.17
CA LEU A 90 -6.96 0.44 0.11
C LEU A 90 -6.82 1.31 -1.15
N ILE A 91 -6.57 0.69 -2.28
CA ILE A 91 -6.45 1.41 -3.55
C ILE A 91 -7.82 1.93 -4.01
N ASP A 92 -8.83 1.06 -3.97
CA ASP A 92 -10.14 1.37 -4.54
C ASP A 92 -10.98 2.34 -3.71
N ARG A 93 -10.63 2.56 -2.45
CA ARG A 93 -11.39 3.49 -1.62
C ARG A 93 -11.09 4.97 -1.93
N VAL A 94 -10.10 5.24 -2.79
CA VAL A 94 -9.73 6.60 -3.18
C VAL A 94 -10.40 6.93 -4.51
N PRO A 95 -11.18 8.03 -4.59
CA PRO A 95 -11.80 8.45 -5.86
C PRO A 95 -10.78 9.24 -6.70
N TYR A 96 -10.14 8.57 -7.64
CA TYR A 96 -9.08 9.18 -8.45
C TYR A 96 -9.67 10.12 -9.51
N SER A 97 -9.28 11.39 -9.44
CA SER A 97 -9.60 12.37 -10.47
C SER A 97 -8.38 12.73 -11.32
N ASN A 98 -7.18 12.39 -10.84
CA ASN A 98 -5.94 12.58 -11.58
C ASN A 98 -5.61 11.29 -12.34
N GLU A 99 -5.68 11.34 -13.66
CA GLU A 99 -5.47 10.16 -14.49
C GLU A 99 -4.07 9.58 -14.36
N ALA A 100 -3.05 10.46 -14.25
CA ALA A 100 -1.68 9.99 -14.07
C ALA A 100 -1.53 9.22 -12.76
N THR A 101 -2.15 9.71 -11.69
CA THR A 101 -2.16 9.05 -10.39
C THR A 101 -2.83 7.69 -10.47
N ARG A 102 -3.96 7.62 -11.15
CA ARG A 102 -4.68 6.37 -11.33
C ARG A 102 -3.83 5.33 -12.05
N ARG A 103 -3.13 5.73 -13.10
CA ARG A 103 -2.25 4.83 -13.84
C ARG A 103 -1.10 4.33 -13.00
N LYS A 104 -0.46 5.22 -12.25
CA LYS A 104 0.61 4.84 -11.34
C LYS A 104 0.12 3.89 -10.26
N MET A 105 -1.10 4.11 -9.77
CA MET A 105 -1.68 3.24 -8.76
C MET A 105 -1.93 1.83 -9.28
N GLU A 106 -2.26 1.68 -10.56
CA GLU A 106 -2.40 0.34 -11.16
C GLU A 106 -1.07 -0.39 -11.21
N LEU A 107 0.03 0.32 -11.46
CA LEU A 107 1.38 -0.27 -11.39
C LEU A 107 1.68 -0.73 -9.96
N ILE A 108 1.30 0.07 -8.97
CA ILE A 108 1.49 -0.25 -7.56
C ILE A 108 0.66 -1.47 -7.18
N ARG A 109 -0.60 -1.53 -7.62
CA ARG A 109 -1.48 -2.69 -7.40
C ARG A 109 -0.83 -3.96 -7.93
N GLN A 110 -0.36 -3.90 -9.16
CA GLN A 110 0.27 -5.05 -9.80
C GLN A 110 1.53 -5.49 -9.06
N ALA A 111 2.37 -4.54 -8.67
CA ALA A 111 3.59 -4.84 -7.93
C ALA A 111 3.29 -5.48 -6.57
N ALA A 112 2.28 -4.97 -5.86
CA ALA A 112 1.88 -5.51 -4.57
C ALA A 112 1.37 -6.94 -4.72
N TRP A 113 0.51 -7.19 -5.68
CA TRP A 113 -0.03 -8.53 -5.93
C TRP A 113 1.06 -9.50 -6.36
N ASN A 114 2.00 -9.04 -7.19
CA ASN A 114 3.14 -9.87 -7.60
C ASN A 114 3.96 -10.29 -6.39
N PHE A 115 4.23 -9.37 -5.49
CA PHE A 115 4.98 -9.67 -4.27
C PHE A 115 4.24 -10.71 -3.41
N LEU A 116 2.96 -10.49 -3.17
CA LEU A 116 2.17 -11.39 -2.34
C LEU A 116 2.02 -12.78 -2.99
N SER A 117 1.88 -12.81 -4.30
CA SER A 117 1.79 -14.06 -5.05
C SER A 117 3.09 -14.83 -5.06
N GLU A 118 4.23 -14.13 -5.21
CA GLU A 118 5.54 -14.75 -5.12
C GLU A 118 5.73 -15.44 -3.78
N SER A 119 5.30 -14.76 -2.72
CA SER A 119 5.45 -15.28 -1.37
C SER A 119 4.68 -16.59 -1.17
N THR A 120 3.51 -16.70 -1.80
CA THR A 120 2.71 -17.92 -1.70
C THR A 120 3.18 -19.00 -2.67
N ALA A 121 3.56 -18.61 -3.88
CA ALA A 121 4.04 -19.55 -4.91
C ALA A 121 5.44 -20.05 -4.61
N GLY A 122 6.30 -19.18 -4.07
CA GLY A 122 7.68 -19.51 -3.77
C GLY A 122 7.83 -20.64 -2.77
N SER A 123 6.86 -20.79 -1.88
CA SER A 123 6.88 -21.83 -0.87
C SER A 123 6.75 -23.24 -1.47
N SER A 124 6.26 -23.35 -2.68
CA SER A 124 6.10 -24.64 -3.34
C SER A 124 7.39 -25.14 -4.00
N ARG A 125 8.40 -24.34 -3.98
CA ARG A 125 9.68 -24.70 -4.56
C ARG A 125 10.62 -25.21 -3.48
#